data_044046fe579426b8f300ec45cf1174f1
#
_entry.id   044046fe579426b8f300ec45cf1174f1
#
_cell.length_a   1.000
_cell.length_b   1.000
_cell.length_c   1.000
_cell.angle_alpha   90.00
_cell.angle_beta   90.00
_cell.angle_gamma   90.00
#
_symmetry.space_group_name_H-M   'P 1'
#
loop_
_entity.id
_entity.type
_entity.pdbx_description
1 polymer ?
#
loop_
_entity_poly.entity_id
_entity_poly.type
_entity_poly.pdbx_seq_one_letter_code
_entity_poly.pdbx_strand_id
1 'polypeptide(L)'
;MPRQTADRVNRTHAKGGRVIAVGTTVVRALETVTDDLGVTHPGEGWTSFIVKPEYALRAIDGLVTGLHEPRATHLAIIQAVTRRSLPPEAATAAIDRAYREALDREYLWHEFGDSHLILPA
;
A
#
# COMPACT_ATOMS: atom_id res chain seq x y z
N MET A 1 16.11 1.26 -5.82
CA MET A 1 15.96 0.27 -4.71
C MET A 1 17.33 -0.22 -4.29
N PRO A 2 17.81 0.19 -3.13
CA PRO A 2 19.10 -0.29 -2.63
C PRO A 2 19.07 -1.79 -2.31
N ARG A 3 20.22 -2.45 -2.50
CA ARG A 3 20.35 -3.89 -2.19
C ARG A 3 19.98 -4.20 -0.74
N GLN A 4 20.43 -3.37 0.19
CA GLN A 4 20.13 -3.57 1.62
C GLN A 4 18.63 -3.56 1.90
N THR A 5 17.87 -2.68 1.25
CA THR A 5 16.43 -2.61 1.41
C THR A 5 15.74 -3.84 0.81
N ALA A 6 16.15 -4.24 -0.40
CA ALA A 6 15.62 -5.44 -1.05
C ALA A 6 15.86 -6.69 -0.20
N ASP A 7 17.09 -6.85 0.31
CA ASP A 7 17.44 -7.98 1.16
C ASP A 7 16.63 -8.00 2.47
N ARG A 8 16.38 -6.82 3.05
CA ARG A 8 15.55 -6.71 4.27
C ARG A 8 14.11 -7.11 4.02
N VAL A 9 13.52 -6.67 2.91
CA VAL A 9 12.16 -7.05 2.52
C VAL A 9 12.05 -8.56 2.36
N ASN A 10 12.96 -9.16 1.58
CA ASN A 10 12.98 -10.59 1.34
C ASN A 10 13.16 -11.40 2.63
N ARG A 11 14.05 -10.94 3.51
CA ARG A 11 14.30 -11.60 4.79
C ARG A 11 13.09 -11.50 5.72
N THR A 12 12.38 -10.37 5.71
CA THR A 12 11.16 -10.19 6.48
C THR A 12 10.10 -11.20 6.07
N HIS A 13 9.87 -11.34 4.77
CA HIS A 13 8.91 -12.31 4.26
C HIS A 13 9.32 -13.75 4.56
N ALA A 14 10.60 -14.07 4.39
CA ALA A 14 11.14 -15.41 4.68
C ALA A 14 10.91 -15.84 6.14
N LYS A 15 10.85 -14.88 7.06
CA LYS A 15 10.60 -15.11 8.49
C LYS A 15 9.12 -15.04 8.86
N GLY A 16 8.21 -14.91 7.89
CA GLY A 16 6.78 -14.76 8.13
C GLY A 16 6.38 -13.40 8.69
N GLY A 17 7.25 -12.38 8.56
CA GLY A 17 6.96 -11.02 8.98
C GLY A 17 6.15 -10.24 7.95
N ARG A 18 5.83 -9.00 8.28
CA ARG A 18 5.05 -8.10 7.44
C ARG A 18 5.87 -6.89 7.01
N VAL A 19 5.70 -6.48 5.77
CA VAL A 19 6.30 -5.27 5.21
C VAL A 19 5.20 -4.22 5.13
N ILE A 20 5.36 -3.14 5.89
CA ILE A 20 4.41 -2.04 5.92
C ILE A 20 5.05 -0.85 5.21
N ALA A 21 4.46 -0.45 4.09
CA ALA A 21 4.93 0.71 3.35
C ALA A 21 4.43 2.00 3.99
N VAL A 22 5.27 3.01 4.01
CA VAL A 22 4.89 4.37 4.41
C VAL A 22 4.90 5.24 3.17
N GLY A 23 3.71 5.57 2.69
CA GLY A 23 3.53 6.36 1.47
C GLY A 23 3.28 5.50 0.22
N THR A 24 2.44 6.01 -0.67
CA THR A 24 2.05 5.30 -1.90
C THR A 24 3.21 5.20 -2.90
N THR A 25 4.14 6.14 -2.88
CA THR A 25 5.34 6.10 -3.71
C THR A 25 6.21 4.89 -3.39
N VAL A 26 6.32 4.55 -2.11
CA VAL A 26 7.06 3.36 -1.65
C VAL A 26 6.40 2.08 -2.16
N VAL A 27 5.07 2.03 -2.15
CA VAL A 27 4.33 0.88 -2.72
C VAL A 27 4.71 0.67 -4.19
N ARG A 28 4.65 1.71 -4.99
CA ARG A 28 4.98 1.64 -6.41
C ARG A 28 6.44 1.21 -6.63
N ALA A 29 7.36 1.76 -5.86
CA ALA A 29 8.78 1.42 -5.97
C ALA A 29 9.03 -0.05 -5.65
N LEU A 30 8.48 -0.55 -4.55
CA LEU A 30 8.66 -1.94 -4.13
C LEU A 30 8.01 -2.93 -5.10
N GLU A 31 6.76 -2.66 -5.49
CA GLU A 31 6.05 -3.57 -6.41
C GLU A 31 6.69 -3.61 -7.80
N THR A 32 7.28 -2.50 -8.26
CA THR A 32 7.99 -2.45 -9.54
C THR A 32 9.17 -3.43 -9.59
N VAL A 33 9.90 -3.58 -8.49
CA VAL A 33 11.13 -4.39 -8.42
C VAL A 33 10.91 -5.77 -7.80
N THR A 34 9.67 -6.14 -7.53
CA THR A 34 9.32 -7.46 -6.96
C THR A 34 8.77 -8.34 -8.07
N ASP A 35 9.37 -9.50 -8.23
CA ASP A 35 9.01 -10.46 -9.29
C ASP A 35 7.75 -11.28 -8.94
N ASP A 36 7.35 -12.14 -9.87
CA ASP A 36 6.16 -12.98 -9.72
C ASP A 36 6.28 -14.01 -8.59
N LEU A 37 7.48 -14.30 -8.14
CA LEU A 37 7.74 -15.19 -7.01
C LEU A 37 7.76 -14.44 -5.67
N GLY A 38 7.56 -13.13 -5.68
CA GLY A 38 7.57 -12.31 -4.47
C GLY A 38 8.96 -11.90 -4.01
N VAL A 39 9.98 -12.06 -4.84
CA VAL A 39 11.35 -11.67 -4.53
C VAL A 39 11.59 -10.23 -4.98
N THR A 40 12.03 -9.40 -4.05
CA THR A 40 12.35 -7.99 -4.31
C THR A 40 13.82 -7.88 -4.74
N HIS A 41 14.07 -7.19 -5.84
CA HIS A 41 15.40 -7.01 -6.42
C HIS A 41 15.89 -5.58 -6.27
N PRO A 42 17.21 -5.36 -6.10
CA PRO A 42 17.76 -4.01 -6.17
C PRO A 42 17.68 -3.48 -7.60
N GLY A 43 17.58 -2.17 -7.75
CA GLY A 43 17.53 -1.56 -9.08
C GLY A 43 17.33 -0.05 -9.01
N GLU A 44 17.63 0.61 -10.10
CA GLU A 44 17.45 2.05 -10.28
C GLU A 44 16.73 2.28 -11.61
N GLY A 45 16.02 3.39 -11.69
CA GLY A 45 15.36 3.81 -12.92
C GLY A 45 14.01 4.46 -12.67
N TRP A 46 13.32 4.71 -13.76
CA TRP A 46 11.97 5.26 -13.75
C TRP A 46 10.95 4.13 -13.87
N THR A 47 9.79 4.30 -13.26
CA THR A 47 8.70 3.35 -13.40
C THR A 47 7.45 4.04 -13.89
N SER A 48 6.77 3.40 -14.85
CA SER A 48 5.43 3.75 -15.29
C SER A 48 4.36 2.82 -14.69
N PHE A 49 4.78 1.94 -13.79
CA PHE A 49 3.89 0.97 -13.16
C PHE A 49 2.78 1.66 -12.37
N ILE A 50 1.55 1.23 -12.61
CA ILE A 50 0.36 1.74 -11.93
C ILE A 50 -0.29 0.58 -11.17
N VAL A 51 -0.52 0.77 -9.88
CA VAL A 51 -1.25 -0.19 -9.06
C VAL A 51 -2.74 -0.02 -9.31
N LYS A 52 -3.36 -1.04 -9.89
CA LYS A 52 -4.82 -1.08 -10.08
C LYS A 52 -5.49 -1.72 -8.86
N PRO A 53 -6.79 -1.45 -8.62
CA PRO A 53 -7.50 -2.04 -7.47
C PRO A 53 -7.44 -3.56 -7.42
N GLU A 54 -7.43 -4.22 -8.57
CA GLU A 54 -7.38 -5.68 -8.70
C GLU A 54 -5.96 -6.25 -8.66
N TYR A 55 -4.93 -5.41 -8.57
CA TYR A 55 -3.55 -5.87 -8.54
C TYR A 55 -3.24 -6.64 -7.25
N ALA A 56 -2.67 -7.83 -7.39
CA ALA A 56 -2.23 -8.64 -6.26
C ALA A 56 -0.86 -8.17 -5.79
N LEU A 57 -0.80 -7.45 -4.69
CA LEU A 57 0.44 -6.95 -4.10
C LEU A 57 1.34 -8.10 -3.67
N ARG A 58 2.63 -7.99 -3.97
CA ARG A 58 3.63 -9.04 -3.70
C ARG A 58 4.69 -8.61 -2.70
N ALA A 59 4.99 -7.31 -2.63
CA ALA A 59 6.06 -6.79 -1.77
C ALA A 59 5.56 -6.27 -0.44
N ILE A 60 4.37 -5.68 -0.38
CA ILE A 60 3.86 -5.06 0.85
C ILE A 60 2.66 -5.81 1.40
N ASP A 61 2.52 -5.74 2.72
CA ASP A 61 1.41 -6.35 3.44
C ASP A 61 0.47 -5.30 4.03
N GLY A 62 0.96 -4.12 4.27
CA GLY A 62 0.17 -3.02 4.80
C GLY A 62 0.68 -1.66 4.32
N LEU A 63 -0.07 -0.62 4.65
CA LEU A 63 0.20 0.73 4.17
C LEU A 63 -0.15 1.76 5.23
N VAL A 64 0.78 2.66 5.49
CA VAL A 64 0.51 3.92 6.18
C VAL A 64 0.50 5.02 5.13
N THR A 65 -0.60 5.73 4.99
CA THR A 65 -0.72 6.82 4.04
C THR A 65 -1.59 7.94 4.60
N GLY A 66 -1.46 9.14 4.05
CA GLY A 66 -2.30 10.26 4.39
C GLY A 66 -3.75 10.04 3.96
N LEU A 67 -4.65 10.82 4.51
CA LEU A 67 -6.05 10.86 4.09
C LEU A 67 -6.12 11.72 2.83
N HIS A 68 -5.98 11.08 1.68
CA HIS A 68 -6.03 11.74 0.39
C HIS A 68 -7.48 11.96 -0.06
N GLU A 69 -7.72 13.05 -0.78
CA GLU A 69 -8.97 13.21 -1.50
C GLU A 69 -9.20 11.98 -2.39
N PRO A 70 -10.46 11.56 -2.59
CA PRO A 70 -10.76 10.36 -3.38
C PRO A 70 -10.45 10.58 -4.87
N ARG A 71 -9.16 10.54 -5.20
CA ARG A 71 -8.65 10.54 -6.56
C ARG A 71 -8.28 9.12 -6.95
N ALA A 72 -8.49 8.79 -8.20
CA ALA A 72 -8.40 7.44 -8.71
C ALA A 72 -7.08 6.73 -8.38
N THR A 73 -5.94 7.41 -8.46
CA THR A 73 -4.61 6.79 -8.30
C THR A 73 -4.35 6.32 -6.87
N HIS A 74 -4.61 7.18 -5.88
CA HIS A 74 -4.39 6.84 -4.47
C HIS A 74 -5.42 5.82 -3.99
N LEU A 75 -6.67 5.98 -4.40
CA LEU A 75 -7.73 5.07 -4.03
C LEU A 75 -7.50 3.66 -4.59
N ALA A 76 -6.94 3.55 -5.80
CA ALA A 76 -6.61 2.27 -6.40
C ALA A 76 -5.59 1.49 -5.54
N ILE A 77 -4.57 2.17 -5.02
CA ILE A 77 -3.56 1.56 -4.14
C ILE A 77 -4.20 1.12 -2.81
N ILE A 78 -5.02 1.97 -2.22
CA ILE A 78 -5.74 1.66 -0.97
C ILE A 78 -6.67 0.46 -1.20
N GLN A 79 -7.36 0.40 -2.31
CA GLN A 79 -8.21 -0.74 -2.69
C GLN A 79 -7.37 -2.02 -2.82
N ALA A 80 -6.24 -1.97 -3.50
CA ALA A 80 -5.37 -3.14 -3.67
C ALA A 80 -4.89 -3.68 -2.32
N VAL A 81 -4.51 -2.80 -1.39
CA VAL A 81 -4.08 -3.21 -0.04
C VAL A 81 -5.24 -3.83 0.73
N THR A 82 -6.41 -3.20 0.70
CA THR A 82 -7.58 -3.66 1.45
C THR A 82 -8.11 -4.99 0.91
N ARG A 83 -8.02 -5.21 -0.39
CA ARG A 83 -8.44 -6.47 -1.04
C ARG A 83 -7.55 -7.67 -0.71
N ARG A 84 -6.43 -7.47 -0.05
CA ARG A 84 -5.65 -8.61 0.47
C ARG A 84 -6.41 -9.40 1.54
N SER A 85 -7.31 -8.73 2.26
CA SER A 85 -8.06 -9.35 3.38
C SER A 85 -9.56 -9.42 3.14
N LEU A 86 -10.08 -8.62 2.21
CA LEU A 86 -11.53 -8.49 2.00
C LEU A 86 -11.87 -8.63 0.51
N PRO A 87 -13.03 -9.21 0.18
CA PRO A 87 -13.52 -9.19 -1.19
C PRO A 87 -13.80 -7.75 -1.64
N PRO A 88 -13.85 -7.48 -2.98
CA PRO A 88 -13.92 -6.11 -3.52
C PRO A 88 -15.02 -5.24 -2.92
N GLU A 89 -16.21 -5.77 -2.75
CA GLU A 89 -17.36 -5.02 -2.20
C GLU A 89 -17.14 -4.65 -0.73
N ALA A 90 -16.64 -5.58 0.08
CA ALA A 90 -16.34 -5.36 1.47
C ALA A 90 -15.16 -4.40 1.64
N ALA A 91 -14.17 -4.46 0.75
CA ALA A 91 -13.04 -3.54 0.74
C ALA A 91 -13.51 -2.09 0.49
N THR A 92 -14.36 -1.88 -0.51
CA THR A 92 -14.94 -0.57 -0.80
C THR A 92 -15.74 -0.04 0.40
N ALA A 93 -16.57 -0.88 1.01
CA ALA A 93 -17.36 -0.49 2.17
C ALA A 93 -16.49 -0.13 3.38
N ALA A 94 -15.40 -0.86 3.60
CA ALA A 94 -14.46 -0.57 4.69
C ALA A 94 -13.74 0.76 4.48
N ILE A 95 -13.31 1.05 3.26
CA ILE A 95 -12.65 2.32 2.90
C ILE A 95 -13.62 3.48 3.08
N ASP A 96 -14.84 3.36 2.58
CA ASP A 96 -15.87 4.40 2.72
C ASP A 96 -16.17 4.68 4.19
N ARG A 97 -16.23 3.64 5.01
CA ARG A 97 -16.45 3.78 6.45
C ARG A 97 -15.28 4.52 7.11
N ALA A 98 -14.04 4.16 6.77
CA ALA A 98 -12.86 4.80 7.31
C ALA A 98 -12.81 6.30 6.98
N TYR A 99 -13.10 6.65 5.73
CA TYR A 99 -13.14 8.06 5.31
C TYR A 99 -14.29 8.82 5.96
N ARG A 100 -15.45 8.20 6.13
CA ARG A 100 -16.60 8.80 6.80
C ARG A 100 -16.30 9.07 8.27
N GLU A 101 -15.69 8.11 8.97
CA GLU A 101 -15.22 8.28 10.35
C GLU A 101 -14.19 9.40 10.46
N ALA A 102 -13.25 9.47 9.51
CA ALA A 102 -12.24 10.53 9.50
C ALA A 102 -12.88 11.92 9.34
N LEU A 103 -13.87 12.06 8.46
CA LEU A 103 -14.61 13.31 8.29
C LEU A 103 -15.42 13.68 9.52
N ASP A 104 -16.13 12.72 10.12
CA ASP A 104 -16.95 12.92 11.31
C ASP A 104 -16.11 13.31 12.52
N ARG A 105 -14.87 12.83 12.60
CA ARG A 105 -13.93 13.13 13.70
C ARG A 105 -12.98 14.29 13.37
N GLU A 106 -13.22 15.00 12.26
CA GLU A 106 -12.46 16.18 11.86
C GLU A 106 -10.97 15.90 11.64
N TYR A 107 -10.61 14.70 11.14
CA TYR A 107 -9.25 14.40 10.74
C TYR A 107 -8.86 15.25 9.54
N LEU A 108 -7.61 15.67 9.53
CA LEU A 108 -7.09 16.53 8.48
C LEU A 108 -6.58 15.70 7.29
N TRP A 109 -6.67 16.30 6.10
CA TRP A 109 -6.14 15.67 4.89
C TRP A 109 -4.62 15.56 4.94
N HIS A 110 -4.04 14.78 4.03
CA HIS A 110 -2.61 14.47 4.00
C HIS A 110 -1.71 15.70 4.02
N GLU A 111 -2.12 16.82 3.45
CA GLU A 111 -1.36 18.08 3.47
C GLU A 111 -1.16 18.61 4.90
N PHE A 112 -2.02 18.26 5.81
CA PHE A 112 -2.03 18.73 7.19
C PHE A 112 -1.53 17.69 8.20
N GLY A 113 -1.13 16.51 7.73
CA GLY A 113 -0.37 15.53 8.51
C GLY A 113 -1.13 14.36 9.12
N ASP A 114 -2.44 14.28 9.01
CA ASP A 114 -3.17 13.09 9.48
C ASP A 114 -3.00 11.92 8.49
N SER A 115 -2.95 10.73 9.02
CA SER A 115 -2.75 9.53 8.23
C SER A 115 -3.54 8.34 8.80
N HIS A 116 -3.64 7.28 8.02
CA HIS A 116 -4.27 6.04 8.44
C HIS A 116 -3.39 4.83 8.10
N LEU A 117 -3.58 3.79 8.88
CA LEU A 117 -2.88 2.51 8.72
C LEU A 117 -3.86 1.47 8.21
N ILE A 118 -3.48 0.80 7.12
CA ILE A 118 -4.24 -0.30 6.54
C ILE A 118 -3.41 -1.56 6.73
N LEU A 119 -3.94 -2.50 7.50
CA LEU A 119 -3.30 -3.79 7.76
C LEU A 119 -4.22 -4.91 7.33
N PRO A 120 -3.66 -6.04 6.85
CA PRO A 120 -4.43 -7.25 6.67
C PRO A 120 -4.92 -7.78 8.02
N ALA A 121 -6.08 -8.37 7.99
CA ALA A 121 -6.67 -9.01 9.17
C ALA A 121 -5.86 -10.25 9.59
#